data_4deebb7b42de6a6569be2f09a70b803d
#
_entry.id   4deebb7b42de6a6569be2f09a70b803d
#
_cell.length_a   1.000
_cell.length_b   1.000
_cell.length_c   1.000
_cell.angle_alpha   90.00
_cell.angle_beta   90.00
_cell.angle_gamma   90.00
#
_symmetry.space_group_name_H-M   'P 1'
#
loop_
_entity.id
_entity.type
_entity.pdbx_description
1 polymer ?
#
loop_
_entity_poly.entity_id
_entity_poly.type
_entity_poly.pdbx_seq_one_letter_code
_entity_poly.pdbx_strand_id
1 'polypeptide(L)'
;MNKKNPSGFTLIELLVVIAIIAVLASFAVPAITSALTKGQLVGSLNNARQFYLAGYQMALDGNTNADVNYNWPGDYNSPAVATLSAYSSHLVTNQYLKVGDLSKLLSAPGAIVGATGAVDPTTGVTTVTLTGTTPGLKVYELKDADSANAIFAVSANYTYNTALPAATSPFGDKGFVVMRKGGDAISLRKNNALASSYANASAFQSAVGKLTGDVDGVLGSEASTLVLAFP
;
A
#
# COMPACT_ATOMS: atom_id res chain seq x y z
N MET A 1 6.83 -59.12 -41.27
CA MET A 1 6.63 -57.81 -40.65
C MET A 1 5.50 -57.89 -39.62
N ASN A 2 5.82 -57.95 -38.29
CA ASN A 2 4.80 -57.96 -37.24
C ASN A 2 4.30 -56.54 -37.02
N LYS A 3 3.09 -56.22 -37.41
CA LYS A 3 2.41 -54.97 -37.05
C LYS A 3 2.04 -55.05 -35.56
N LYS A 4 2.73 -54.29 -34.71
CA LYS A 4 2.29 -54.04 -33.35
C LYS A 4 1.02 -53.20 -33.41
N ASN A 5 -0.10 -53.75 -32.93
CA ASN A 5 -1.34 -52.98 -32.78
C ASN A 5 -1.08 -51.89 -31.68
N PRO A 6 -1.36 -50.62 -31.93
CA PRO A 6 -1.29 -49.62 -30.91
C PRO A 6 -2.35 -49.92 -29.83
N SER A 7 -1.93 -50.05 -28.58
CA SER A 7 -2.85 -50.15 -27.44
C SER A 7 -3.62 -48.85 -27.32
N GLY A 8 -4.91 -48.86 -27.54
CA GLY A 8 -5.79 -47.69 -27.33
C GLY A 8 -6.01 -47.45 -25.84
N PHE A 9 -6.09 -46.15 -25.45
CA PHE A 9 -6.40 -45.73 -24.09
C PHE A 9 -7.86 -46.04 -23.74
N THR A 10 -8.13 -46.63 -22.61
CA THR A 10 -9.50 -46.94 -22.18
C THR A 10 -10.18 -45.73 -21.56
N LEU A 11 -11.50 -45.61 -21.71
CA LEU A 11 -12.30 -44.54 -21.11
C LEU A 11 -12.14 -44.49 -19.58
N ILE A 12 -11.99 -45.64 -18.93
CA ILE A 12 -11.84 -45.75 -17.49
C ILE A 12 -10.46 -45.22 -17.01
N GLU A 13 -9.38 -45.48 -17.78
CA GLU A 13 -8.05 -44.94 -17.46
C GLU A 13 -8.04 -43.41 -17.49
N LEU A 14 -8.71 -42.83 -18.50
CA LEU A 14 -8.83 -41.36 -18.55
C LEU A 14 -9.68 -40.82 -17.40
N LEU A 15 -10.80 -41.49 -17.08
CA LEU A 15 -11.69 -41.06 -15.98
C LEU A 15 -11.02 -41.08 -14.63
N VAL A 16 -10.22 -42.14 -14.33
CA VAL A 16 -9.48 -42.25 -13.07
C VAL A 16 -8.43 -41.14 -12.95
N VAL A 17 -7.71 -40.82 -14.03
CA VAL A 17 -6.69 -39.77 -14.02
C VAL A 17 -7.31 -38.38 -13.72
N ILE A 18 -8.41 -38.03 -14.41
CA ILE A 18 -9.07 -36.74 -14.14
C ILE A 18 -9.68 -36.68 -12.75
N ALA A 19 -10.17 -37.78 -12.20
CA ALA A 19 -10.68 -37.86 -10.84
C ALA A 19 -9.57 -37.59 -9.82
N ILE A 20 -8.37 -38.17 -9.99
CA ILE A 20 -7.23 -37.92 -9.12
C ILE A 20 -6.77 -36.45 -9.23
N ILE A 21 -6.68 -35.92 -10.45
CA ILE A 21 -6.31 -34.49 -10.64
C ILE A 21 -7.33 -33.58 -9.97
N ALA A 22 -8.62 -33.83 -10.06
CA ALA A 22 -9.67 -33.04 -9.44
C ALA A 22 -9.54 -33.03 -7.91
N VAL A 23 -9.27 -34.19 -7.30
CA VAL A 23 -9.03 -34.28 -5.86
C VAL A 23 -7.79 -33.49 -5.43
N LEU A 24 -6.68 -33.65 -6.13
CA LEU A 24 -5.44 -32.90 -5.83
C LEU A 24 -5.64 -31.38 -6.02
N ALA A 25 -6.32 -30.97 -7.09
CA ALA A 25 -6.61 -29.57 -7.35
C ALA A 25 -7.48 -28.92 -6.26
N SER A 26 -8.43 -29.67 -5.68
CA SER A 26 -9.31 -29.17 -4.63
C SER A 26 -8.57 -28.67 -3.38
N PHE A 27 -7.43 -29.26 -3.06
CA PHE A 27 -6.54 -28.82 -1.95
C PHE A 27 -5.50 -27.79 -2.40
N ALA A 28 -5.01 -27.91 -3.64
CA ALA A 28 -3.94 -27.04 -4.14
C ALA A 28 -4.41 -25.61 -4.39
N VAL A 29 -5.60 -25.40 -4.96
CA VAL A 29 -6.09 -24.06 -5.34
C VAL A 29 -6.21 -23.10 -4.16
N PRO A 30 -6.82 -23.46 -3.00
CA PRO A 30 -6.89 -22.56 -1.84
C PRO A 30 -5.51 -22.20 -1.27
N ALA A 31 -4.57 -23.15 -1.29
CA ALA A 31 -3.22 -22.92 -0.81
C ALA A 31 -2.45 -21.93 -1.72
N ILE A 32 -2.55 -22.10 -3.02
CA ILE A 32 -1.90 -21.23 -4.01
C ILE A 32 -2.47 -19.81 -3.95
N THR A 33 -3.79 -19.64 -3.87
CA THR A 33 -4.41 -18.31 -3.75
C THR A 33 -4.00 -17.58 -2.48
N SER A 34 -3.89 -18.28 -1.36
CA SER A 34 -3.38 -17.71 -0.11
C SER A 34 -1.91 -17.28 -0.22
N ALA A 35 -1.06 -18.10 -0.84
CA ALA A 35 0.34 -17.79 -1.07
C ALA A 35 0.52 -16.57 -2.00
N LEU A 36 -0.28 -16.51 -3.07
CA LEU A 36 -0.28 -15.39 -4.01
C LEU A 36 -0.63 -14.07 -3.31
N THR A 37 -1.70 -14.06 -2.50
CA THR A 37 -2.10 -12.85 -1.75
C THR A 37 -1.00 -12.40 -0.78
N LYS A 38 -0.33 -13.32 -0.09
CA LYS A 38 0.81 -12.99 0.77
C LYS A 38 1.97 -12.36 -0.02
N GLY A 39 2.30 -12.92 -1.20
CA GLY A 39 3.31 -12.35 -2.09
C GLY A 39 2.95 -10.93 -2.55
N GLN A 40 1.69 -10.69 -2.87
CA GLN A 40 1.18 -9.36 -3.25
C GLN A 40 1.24 -8.36 -2.09
N LEU A 41 0.91 -8.77 -0.86
CA LEU A 41 1.06 -7.93 0.33
C LEU A 41 2.53 -7.53 0.55
N VAL A 42 3.48 -8.46 0.38
CA VAL A 42 4.92 -8.16 0.47
C VAL A 42 5.36 -7.20 -0.64
N GLY A 43 4.84 -7.36 -1.86
CA GLY A 43 5.07 -6.41 -2.96
C GLY A 43 4.61 -5.00 -2.61
N SER A 44 3.40 -4.83 -2.10
CA SER A 44 2.88 -3.52 -1.67
C SER A 44 3.61 -2.95 -0.47
N LEU A 45 4.08 -3.80 0.45
CA LEU A 45 4.93 -3.38 1.56
C LEU A 45 6.26 -2.79 1.05
N ASN A 46 6.87 -3.39 0.05
CA ASN A 46 8.09 -2.87 -0.56
C ASN A 46 7.83 -1.56 -1.33
N ASN A 47 6.69 -1.43 -2.00
CA ASN A 47 6.27 -0.20 -2.66
C ASN A 47 6.07 0.93 -1.63
N ALA A 48 5.36 0.66 -0.53
CA ALA A 48 5.17 1.62 0.56
C ALA A 48 6.51 2.08 1.16
N ARG A 49 7.46 1.16 1.35
CA ARG A 49 8.80 1.48 1.84
C ARG A 49 9.58 2.36 0.87
N GLN A 50 9.54 2.10 -0.44
CA GLN A 50 10.22 2.93 -1.42
C GLN A 50 9.61 4.34 -1.48
N PHE A 51 8.28 4.45 -1.45
CA PHE A 51 7.60 5.74 -1.42
C PHE A 51 7.92 6.52 -0.14
N TYR A 52 7.93 5.84 1.01
CA TYR A 52 8.35 6.41 2.29
C TYR A 52 9.80 6.93 2.25
N LEU A 53 10.75 6.14 1.74
CA LEU A 53 12.15 6.53 1.70
C LEU A 53 12.36 7.80 0.89
N ALA A 54 11.65 7.97 -0.22
CA ALA A 54 11.68 9.20 -1.01
C ALA A 54 11.17 10.41 -0.20
N GLY A 55 10.05 10.26 0.50
CA GLY A 55 9.51 11.31 1.38
C GLY A 55 10.41 11.61 2.57
N TYR A 56 10.99 10.58 3.18
CA TYR A 56 11.93 10.71 4.29
C TYR A 56 13.21 11.46 3.89
N GLN A 57 13.80 11.11 2.74
CA GLN A 57 14.98 11.81 2.22
C GLN A 57 14.68 13.28 1.96
N MET A 58 13.53 13.58 1.32
CA MET A 58 13.10 14.95 1.10
C MET A 58 12.94 15.73 2.41
N ALA A 59 12.27 15.17 3.41
CA ALA A 59 12.09 15.82 4.71
C ALA A 59 13.42 16.00 5.47
N LEU A 60 14.34 15.05 5.35
CA LEU A 60 15.68 15.15 5.95
C LEU A 60 16.49 16.29 5.32
N ASP A 61 16.45 16.42 3.99
CA ASP A 61 17.12 17.51 3.28
C ASP A 61 16.50 18.87 3.65
N GLY A 62 15.17 18.94 3.81
CA GLY A 62 14.48 20.12 4.30
C GLY A 62 14.93 20.55 5.68
N ASN A 63 14.99 19.62 6.61
CA ASN A 63 15.46 19.88 7.97
C ASN A 63 16.94 20.28 8.01
N THR A 64 17.77 19.68 7.17
CA THR A 64 19.21 19.98 7.11
C THR A 64 19.48 21.37 6.52
N ASN A 65 18.73 21.78 5.52
CA ASN A 65 18.93 23.04 4.78
C ASN A 65 17.99 24.17 5.28
N ALA A 66 17.11 23.90 6.25
CA ALA A 66 16.05 24.79 6.71
C ALA A 66 15.16 25.29 5.57
N ASP A 67 14.85 24.40 4.59
CA ASP A 67 14.03 24.70 3.43
C ASP A 67 12.60 24.13 3.59
N VAL A 68 11.64 25.04 3.73
CA VAL A 68 10.23 24.74 3.91
C VAL A 68 9.56 24.05 2.71
N ASN A 69 10.23 23.99 1.56
CA ASN A 69 9.75 23.31 0.38
C ASN A 69 10.05 21.80 0.36
N TYR A 70 10.80 21.30 1.34
CA TYR A 70 11.21 19.91 1.48
C TYR A 70 10.72 19.38 2.83
N ASN A 71 9.48 18.94 2.90
CA ASN A 71 8.84 18.58 4.16
C ASN A 71 8.03 17.29 4.08
N TRP A 72 7.59 16.82 5.24
CA TRP A 72 6.52 15.84 5.34
C TRP A 72 5.20 16.41 4.81
N PRO A 73 4.25 15.56 4.35
CA PRO A 73 3.01 16.05 3.75
C PRO A 73 2.22 17.04 4.61
N GLY A 74 2.19 16.84 5.93
CA GLY A 74 1.44 17.66 6.88
C GLY A 74 2.14 18.95 7.32
N ASP A 75 3.39 19.16 6.92
CA ASP A 75 4.16 20.37 7.29
C ASP A 75 4.17 21.44 6.18
N TYR A 76 3.59 21.15 5.03
CA TYR A 76 3.43 22.14 3.96
C TYR A 76 2.32 23.14 4.31
N ASN A 77 2.69 24.40 4.50
CA ASN A 77 1.75 25.45 4.89
C ASN A 77 1.24 26.30 3.71
N SER A 78 2.01 26.42 2.62
CA SER A 78 1.62 27.24 1.48
C SER A 78 2.41 26.86 0.21
N PRO A 79 1.75 26.30 -0.82
CA PRO A 79 0.39 25.75 -0.75
C PRO A 79 0.35 24.46 0.10
N ALA A 80 -0.73 24.28 0.86
CA ALA A 80 -0.95 23.06 1.62
C ALA A 80 -1.02 21.85 0.67
N VAL A 81 -0.35 20.77 1.02
CA VAL A 81 -0.36 19.52 0.25
C VAL A 81 -1.52 18.67 0.70
N ALA A 82 -2.69 18.89 0.13
CA ALA A 82 -3.91 18.15 0.46
C ALA A 82 -4.16 16.92 -0.42
N THR A 83 -3.40 16.75 -1.51
CA THR A 83 -3.59 15.64 -2.46
C THR A 83 -2.32 14.83 -2.67
N LEU A 84 -2.50 13.54 -2.94
CA LEU A 84 -1.41 12.64 -3.27
C LEU A 84 -0.68 13.07 -4.56
N SER A 85 -1.41 13.65 -5.52
CA SER A 85 -0.81 14.24 -6.73
C SER A 85 0.12 15.41 -6.41
N ALA A 86 -0.30 16.32 -5.52
CA ALA A 86 0.53 17.46 -5.11
C ALA A 86 1.80 16.98 -4.38
N TYR A 87 1.68 16.06 -3.43
CA TYR A 87 2.85 15.51 -2.74
C TYR A 87 3.80 14.78 -3.71
N SER A 88 3.23 14.00 -4.64
CA SER A 88 4.02 13.34 -5.70
C SER A 88 4.74 14.34 -6.60
N SER A 89 4.13 15.50 -6.87
CA SER A 89 4.76 16.59 -7.63
C SER A 89 5.99 17.15 -6.92
N HIS A 90 5.94 17.35 -5.60
CA HIS A 90 7.11 17.75 -4.82
C HIS A 90 8.24 16.71 -4.88
N LEU A 91 7.91 15.42 -4.71
CA LEU A 91 8.90 14.35 -4.78
C LEU A 91 9.57 14.25 -6.16
N VAL A 92 8.81 14.46 -7.24
CA VAL A 92 9.33 14.40 -8.62
C VAL A 92 10.11 15.66 -8.98
N THR A 93 9.60 16.84 -8.66
CA THR A 93 10.29 18.12 -8.92
C THR A 93 11.68 18.13 -8.27
N ASN A 94 11.77 17.64 -7.05
CA ASN A 94 12.99 17.59 -6.27
C ASN A 94 13.83 16.31 -6.51
N GLN A 95 13.48 15.52 -7.51
CA GLN A 95 14.23 14.37 -8.02
C GLN A 95 14.37 13.18 -7.04
N TYR A 96 13.54 13.09 -6.00
CA TYR A 96 13.48 11.92 -5.10
C TYR A 96 12.77 10.73 -5.73
N LEU A 97 11.84 10.97 -6.67
CA LEU A 97 11.16 9.95 -7.47
C LEU A 97 11.05 10.37 -8.94
N LYS A 98 10.86 9.39 -9.81
CA LYS A 98 10.50 9.62 -11.20
C LYS A 98 9.00 9.42 -11.40
N VAL A 99 8.39 10.15 -12.34
CA VAL A 99 6.97 10.00 -12.67
C VAL A 99 6.61 8.55 -13.00
N GLY A 100 7.46 7.83 -13.75
CA GLY A 100 7.23 6.44 -14.12
C GLY A 100 7.22 5.45 -12.94
N ASP A 101 7.90 5.77 -11.84
CA ASP A 101 7.93 4.92 -10.65
C ASP A 101 6.63 5.03 -9.85
N LEU A 102 5.96 6.19 -9.87
CA LEU A 102 4.72 6.45 -9.13
C LEU A 102 3.60 5.46 -9.47
N SER A 103 3.41 5.19 -10.77
CA SER A 103 2.41 4.21 -11.21
C SER A 103 2.61 2.84 -10.56
N LYS A 104 3.86 2.40 -10.44
CA LYS A 104 4.21 1.12 -9.82
C LYS A 104 4.08 1.17 -8.29
N LEU A 105 4.58 2.23 -7.67
CA LEU A 105 4.61 2.36 -6.20
C LEU A 105 3.21 2.52 -5.60
N LEU A 106 2.32 3.23 -6.30
CA LEU A 106 0.97 3.52 -5.86
C LEU A 106 -0.07 2.50 -6.35
N SER A 107 0.30 1.54 -7.20
CA SER A 107 -0.60 0.48 -7.65
C SER A 107 -0.50 -0.77 -6.77
N ALA A 108 -1.60 -1.49 -6.71
CA ALA A 108 -1.72 -2.79 -6.05
C ALA A 108 -2.74 -3.66 -6.79
N PRO A 109 -2.88 -4.95 -6.49
CA PRO A 109 -3.85 -5.82 -7.13
C PRO A 109 -5.28 -5.28 -7.04
N GLY A 110 -5.89 -5.02 -8.19
CA GLY A 110 -7.24 -4.43 -8.27
C GLY A 110 -7.30 -2.91 -8.04
N ALA A 111 -6.14 -2.27 -7.83
CA ALA A 111 -6.01 -0.81 -7.64
C ALA A 111 -4.87 -0.31 -8.54
N ILE A 112 -5.21 0.14 -9.73
CA ILE A 112 -4.24 0.58 -10.74
C ILE A 112 -4.20 2.10 -10.78
N VAL A 113 -3.00 2.65 -10.64
CA VAL A 113 -2.73 4.10 -10.71
C VAL A 113 -1.93 4.41 -11.96
N GLY A 114 -2.42 5.33 -12.78
CA GLY A 114 -1.66 5.99 -13.82
C GLY A 114 -0.98 7.24 -13.25
N ALA A 115 0.21 7.59 -13.76
CA ALA A 115 0.90 8.82 -13.42
C ALA A 115 1.44 9.48 -14.68
N THR A 116 1.15 10.75 -14.86
CA THR A 116 1.71 11.59 -15.91
C THR A 116 2.36 12.82 -15.28
N GLY A 117 3.40 13.35 -15.90
CA GLY A 117 4.09 14.55 -15.43
C GLY A 117 4.20 15.58 -16.54
N ALA A 118 3.89 16.83 -16.22
CA ALA A 118 4.10 17.98 -17.08
C ALA A 118 5.10 18.93 -16.42
N VAL A 119 6.19 19.24 -17.13
CA VAL A 119 7.22 20.18 -16.65
C VAL A 119 6.85 21.58 -17.14
N ASP A 120 6.75 22.52 -16.23
CA ASP A 120 6.67 23.94 -16.57
C ASP A 120 8.05 24.42 -17.08
N PRO A 121 8.15 24.85 -18.35
CA PRO A 121 9.43 25.24 -18.92
C PRO A 121 10.03 26.52 -18.29
N THR A 122 9.20 27.31 -17.60
CA THR A 122 9.62 28.57 -16.97
C THR A 122 10.17 28.35 -15.57
N THR A 123 9.50 27.50 -14.78
CA THR A 123 9.82 27.30 -13.37
C THR A 123 10.60 25.99 -13.12
N GLY A 124 10.60 25.07 -14.07
CA GLY A 124 11.16 23.73 -13.92
C GLY A 124 10.35 22.79 -12.99
N VAL A 125 9.23 23.27 -12.48
CA VAL A 125 8.34 22.50 -11.59
C VAL A 125 7.63 21.42 -12.40
N THR A 126 7.64 20.20 -11.88
CA THR A 126 6.91 19.07 -12.47
C THR A 126 5.56 18.90 -11.78
N THR A 127 4.48 19.16 -12.50
CA THR A 127 3.13 18.82 -12.01
C THR A 127 2.82 17.36 -12.33
N VAL A 128 2.58 16.56 -11.31
CA VAL A 128 2.15 15.17 -11.46
C VAL A 128 0.64 15.08 -11.40
N THR A 129 0.05 14.42 -12.39
CA THR A 129 -1.37 14.05 -12.39
C THR A 129 -1.48 12.53 -12.20
N LEU A 130 -2.12 12.13 -11.11
CA LEU A 130 -2.47 10.74 -10.86
C LEU A 130 -3.86 10.45 -11.41
N THR A 131 -4.06 9.26 -11.95
CA THR A 131 -5.34 8.79 -12.49
C THR A 131 -5.64 7.39 -12.00
N GLY A 132 -6.92 7.06 -11.88
CA GLY A 132 -7.40 5.77 -11.39
C GLY A 132 -8.63 5.95 -10.49
N THR A 133 -9.21 4.87 -10.04
CA THR A 133 -10.39 4.91 -9.15
C THR A 133 -10.02 4.77 -7.67
N THR A 134 -8.94 4.06 -7.39
CA THR A 134 -8.46 3.79 -6.03
C THR A 134 -6.95 3.59 -6.07
N PRO A 135 -6.17 4.24 -5.20
CA PRO A 135 -4.74 3.97 -5.10
C PRO A 135 -4.50 2.62 -4.40
N GLY A 136 -3.32 2.06 -4.58
CA GLY A 136 -2.91 0.88 -3.80
C GLY A 136 -2.55 1.22 -2.35
N LEU A 137 -2.12 2.47 -2.12
CA LEU A 137 -1.73 3.01 -0.82
C LEU A 137 -2.46 4.32 -0.54
N LYS A 138 -2.97 4.49 0.66
CA LYS A 138 -3.37 5.76 1.26
C LYS A 138 -2.17 6.35 1.98
N VAL A 139 -1.89 7.64 1.78
CA VAL A 139 -0.80 8.38 2.45
C VAL A 139 -1.41 9.39 3.39
N TYR A 140 -0.90 9.48 4.61
CA TYR A 140 -1.40 10.39 5.63
C TYR A 140 -0.62 11.71 5.65
N GLU A 141 -1.27 12.76 6.12
CA GLU A 141 -0.66 14.08 6.36
C GLU A 141 0.28 14.04 7.59
N LEU A 142 1.33 13.25 7.48
CA LEU A 142 2.34 13.09 8.51
C LEU A 142 3.14 14.39 8.70
N LYS A 143 3.47 14.70 9.95
CA LYS A 143 4.28 15.86 10.35
C LYS A 143 5.62 15.44 10.95
N ASP A 144 6.59 16.34 10.92
CA ASP A 144 7.88 16.10 11.56
C ASP A 144 7.77 15.94 13.09
N ALA A 145 6.84 16.65 13.72
CA ALA A 145 6.53 16.53 15.13
C ALA A 145 5.88 15.21 15.54
N ASP A 146 5.35 14.43 14.59
CA ASP A 146 4.69 13.15 14.89
C ASP A 146 5.69 12.09 15.38
N SER A 147 5.20 11.20 16.23
CA SER A 147 6.02 10.11 16.77
C SER A 147 6.45 9.11 15.70
N ALA A 148 7.50 8.32 15.98
CA ALA A 148 7.96 7.25 15.10
C ALA A 148 6.88 6.20 14.79
N ASN A 149 5.90 6.02 15.69
CA ASN A 149 4.75 5.11 15.49
C ASN A 149 3.62 5.73 14.65
N ALA A 150 3.72 7.00 14.23
CA ALA A 150 2.71 7.60 13.36
C ALA A 150 2.69 6.90 11.99
N ILE A 151 1.50 6.68 11.48
CA ILE A 151 1.29 6.00 10.21
C ILE A 151 1.59 6.99 9.07
N PHE A 152 2.52 6.63 8.20
CA PHE A 152 2.80 7.36 6.96
C PHE A 152 1.87 6.91 5.84
N ALA A 153 1.75 5.59 5.65
CA ALA A 153 0.89 5.04 4.60
C ALA A 153 0.31 3.68 5.00
N VAL A 154 -0.87 3.39 4.47
CA VAL A 154 -1.51 2.06 4.58
C VAL A 154 -2.03 1.62 3.22
N SER A 155 -2.26 0.32 3.06
CA SER A 155 -2.99 -0.17 1.87
C SER A 155 -4.43 0.35 1.87
N ALA A 156 -4.95 0.73 0.71
CA ALA A 156 -6.21 1.47 0.59
C ALA A 156 -7.46 0.72 1.08
N ASN A 157 -7.39 -0.61 1.23
CA ASN A 157 -8.47 -1.42 1.81
C ASN A 157 -8.62 -1.27 3.33
N TYR A 158 -7.70 -0.59 4.01
CA TYR A 158 -7.74 -0.41 5.46
C TYR A 158 -8.14 1.01 5.84
N THR A 159 -9.09 1.12 6.75
CA THR A 159 -9.43 2.36 7.47
C THR A 159 -9.09 2.12 8.94
N TYR A 160 -8.45 3.09 9.58
CA TYR A 160 -7.92 2.96 10.94
C TYR A 160 -8.97 2.47 11.93
N ASN A 161 -8.62 1.45 12.71
CA ASN A 161 -9.50 0.82 13.70
C ASN A 161 -10.87 0.37 13.14
N THR A 162 -10.89 -0.10 11.87
CA THR A 162 -12.10 -0.58 11.21
C THR A 162 -11.87 -1.97 10.62
N ALA A 163 -12.89 -2.81 10.64
CA ALA A 163 -12.81 -4.14 10.04
C ALA A 163 -12.55 -4.06 8.53
N LEU A 164 -11.69 -4.93 8.02
CA LEU A 164 -11.40 -4.98 6.59
C LEU A 164 -12.64 -5.45 5.81
N PRO A 165 -13.11 -4.67 4.83
CA PRO A 165 -14.22 -5.07 3.97
C PRO A 165 -13.78 -6.11 2.95
N ALA A 166 -14.58 -7.17 2.77
CA ALA A 166 -14.22 -8.33 1.94
C ALA A 166 -14.04 -8.01 0.45
N ALA A 167 -14.76 -7.00 -0.07
CA ALA A 167 -14.82 -6.67 -1.50
C ALA A 167 -13.93 -5.48 -1.90
N THR A 168 -13.21 -4.85 -0.98
CA THR A 168 -12.44 -3.62 -1.26
C THR A 168 -11.04 -3.93 -1.76
N SER A 169 -10.68 -3.37 -2.91
CA SER A 169 -9.30 -3.39 -3.41
C SER A 169 -8.39 -2.47 -2.59
N PRO A 170 -7.11 -2.81 -2.47
CA PRO A 170 -6.49 -4.09 -2.78
C PRO A 170 -6.74 -5.11 -1.67
N PHE A 171 -6.55 -6.38 -1.87
CA PHE A 171 -6.53 -7.46 -0.88
C PHE A 171 -7.83 -7.81 -0.15
N GLY A 172 -8.90 -7.00 -0.21
CA GLY A 172 -10.14 -7.27 0.53
C GLY A 172 -9.89 -7.46 2.03
N ASP A 173 -10.39 -8.56 2.60
CA ASP A 173 -10.22 -8.91 4.01
C ASP A 173 -9.00 -9.81 4.30
N LYS A 174 -8.09 -10.01 3.34
CA LYS A 174 -6.95 -10.96 3.49
C LYS A 174 -5.82 -10.40 4.33
N GLY A 175 -5.73 -9.08 4.44
CA GLY A 175 -4.71 -8.38 5.19
C GLY A 175 -4.51 -6.95 4.68
N PHE A 176 -3.61 -6.25 5.32
CA PHE A 176 -3.26 -4.88 4.98
C PHE A 176 -1.80 -4.59 5.31
N VAL A 177 -1.29 -3.52 4.74
CA VAL A 177 0.09 -3.07 4.93
C VAL A 177 0.06 -1.73 5.67
N VAL A 178 0.99 -1.55 6.59
CA VAL A 178 1.22 -0.29 7.29
C VAL A 178 2.69 0.08 7.17
N MET A 179 2.96 1.33 6.80
CA MET A 179 4.27 1.96 6.84
C MET A 179 4.25 3.09 7.85
N ARG A 180 5.17 3.08 8.81
CA ARG A 180 5.26 4.08 9.88
C ARG A 180 6.40 5.06 9.64
N LYS A 181 6.32 6.22 10.30
CA LYS A 181 7.34 7.27 10.27
C LYS A 181 8.72 6.78 10.72
N GLY A 182 8.78 5.84 11.65
CA GLY A 182 10.04 5.25 12.13
C GLY A 182 10.78 4.37 11.10
N GLY A 183 10.21 4.18 9.91
CA GLY A 183 10.83 3.40 8.82
C GLY A 183 10.44 1.92 8.83
N ASP A 184 9.68 1.46 9.80
CA ASP A 184 9.20 0.09 9.84
C ASP A 184 7.93 -0.09 9.00
N ALA A 185 7.95 -1.13 8.17
CA ALA A 185 6.83 -1.53 7.34
C ALA A 185 6.40 -2.94 7.70
N ILE A 186 5.12 -3.11 7.97
CA ILE A 186 4.54 -4.37 8.44
C ILE A 186 3.35 -4.78 7.59
N SER A 187 3.18 -6.09 7.42
CA SER A 187 2.00 -6.70 6.82
C SER A 187 1.17 -7.35 7.94
N LEU A 188 -0.07 -6.95 8.06
CA LEU A 188 -0.98 -7.35 9.12
C LEU A 188 -2.16 -8.15 8.58
N ARG A 189 -2.73 -9.03 9.41
CA ARG A 189 -3.88 -9.85 9.07
C ARG A 189 -5.19 -9.14 9.44
N LYS A 190 -6.31 -9.63 8.91
CA LYS A 190 -7.67 -9.16 9.21
C LYS A 190 -7.91 -8.91 10.71
N ASN A 191 -7.51 -9.84 11.56
CA ASN A 191 -7.75 -9.75 13.00
C ASN A 191 -6.98 -8.61 13.69
N ASN A 192 -5.94 -8.07 13.04
CA ASN A 192 -5.15 -6.96 13.57
C ASN A 192 -5.75 -5.59 13.22
N ALA A 193 -6.83 -5.54 12.45
CA ALA A 193 -7.40 -4.29 11.97
C ALA A 193 -8.14 -3.47 13.06
N LEU A 194 -8.62 -4.15 14.10
CA LEU A 194 -9.42 -3.58 15.18
C LEU A 194 -8.66 -3.50 16.48
N ALA A 195 -8.80 -2.39 17.19
CA ALA A 195 -8.25 -2.22 18.54
C ALA A 195 -8.84 -3.21 19.57
N SER A 196 -10.07 -3.67 19.35
CA SER A 196 -10.70 -4.71 20.18
C SER A 196 -9.99 -6.06 20.16
N SER A 197 -9.10 -6.28 19.22
CA SER A 197 -8.25 -7.49 19.15
C SER A 197 -6.98 -7.41 20.03
N TYR A 198 -6.78 -6.30 20.72
CA TYR A 198 -5.61 -6.03 21.56
C TYR A 198 -6.02 -5.77 23.01
N ALA A 199 -5.08 -5.86 23.93
CA ALA A 199 -5.34 -5.67 25.35
C ALA A 199 -5.82 -4.25 25.69
N ASN A 200 -5.33 -3.24 24.96
CA ASN A 200 -5.71 -1.83 25.11
C ASN A 200 -5.31 -1.01 23.87
N ALA A 201 -5.68 0.26 23.85
CA ALA A 201 -5.38 1.18 22.76
C ALA A 201 -3.87 1.35 22.52
N SER A 202 -3.04 1.41 23.56
CA SER A 202 -1.60 1.52 23.42
C SER A 202 -0.98 0.29 22.75
N ALA A 203 -1.46 -0.90 23.06
CA ALA A 203 -1.01 -2.14 22.43
C ALA A 203 -1.38 -2.16 20.93
N PHE A 204 -2.58 -1.68 20.58
CA PHE A 204 -2.98 -1.53 19.19
C PHE A 204 -2.11 -0.50 18.46
N GLN A 205 -1.89 0.68 19.05
CA GLN A 205 -1.03 1.72 18.48
C GLN A 205 0.43 1.25 18.32
N SER A 206 0.93 0.45 19.24
CA SER A 206 2.27 -0.16 19.11
C SER A 206 2.35 -1.18 17.99
N ALA A 207 1.28 -1.93 17.74
CA ALA A 207 1.25 -2.97 16.72
C ALA A 207 0.91 -2.43 15.32
N VAL A 208 -0.10 -1.57 15.21
CA VAL A 208 -0.59 -1.03 13.92
C VAL A 208 0.01 0.34 13.63
N GLY A 209 0.11 1.19 14.62
CA GLY A 209 0.50 2.59 14.51
C GLY A 209 -0.58 3.52 15.04
N LYS A 210 -0.35 4.81 15.01
CA LYS A 210 -1.31 5.84 15.39
C LYS A 210 -1.48 6.89 14.28
N LEU A 211 -2.60 7.56 14.26
CA LEU A 211 -2.84 8.64 13.32
C LEU A 211 -1.99 9.87 13.69
N THR A 212 -1.76 10.74 12.72
CA THR A 212 -1.15 12.06 12.93
C THR A 212 -1.89 12.81 14.03
N GLY A 213 -1.15 13.33 15.02
CA GLY A 213 -1.71 14.07 16.15
C GLY A 213 -2.35 13.22 17.26
N ASP A 214 -2.46 11.91 17.12
CA ASP A 214 -3.01 11.04 18.17
C ASP A 214 -2.10 10.98 19.40
N VAL A 215 -2.73 10.91 20.57
CA VAL A 215 -2.07 10.69 21.87
C VAL A 215 -1.93 9.21 22.16
N ASP A 216 -0.86 8.81 22.85
CA ASP A 216 -0.67 7.43 23.25
C ASP A 216 -1.80 6.93 24.17
N GLY A 217 -2.38 5.80 23.82
CA GLY A 217 -3.48 5.19 24.54
C GLY A 217 -4.86 5.76 24.22
N VAL A 218 -4.97 6.76 23.36
CA VAL A 218 -6.22 7.33 22.88
C VAL A 218 -6.36 7.06 21.38
N LEU A 219 -7.44 6.41 21.00
CA LEU A 219 -7.71 6.10 19.59
C LEU A 219 -8.42 7.28 18.91
N GLY A 220 -7.76 7.85 17.91
CA GLY A 220 -8.40 8.77 16.98
C GLY A 220 -9.32 8.07 15.99
N SER A 221 -10.01 8.85 15.18
CA SER A 221 -10.76 8.37 14.02
C SER A 221 -10.13 8.94 12.75
N GLU A 222 -10.07 8.12 11.70
CA GLU A 222 -9.55 8.54 10.40
C GLU A 222 -10.51 9.56 9.76
N ALA A 223 -10.15 10.84 9.86
CA ALA A 223 -10.84 11.89 9.12
C ALA A 223 -10.26 11.99 7.69
N SER A 224 -11.10 12.40 6.74
CA SER A 224 -10.67 12.59 5.34
C SER A 224 -9.56 13.65 5.20
N THR A 225 -9.49 14.59 6.13
CA THR A 225 -8.43 15.63 6.20
C THR A 225 -7.07 15.09 6.65
N LEU A 226 -7.00 13.90 7.19
CA LEU A 226 -5.74 13.26 7.59
C LEU A 226 -5.09 12.46 6.47
N VAL A 227 -5.81 12.23 5.38
CA VAL A 227 -5.37 11.41 4.24
C VAL A 227 -5.24 12.30 3.01
N LEU A 228 -4.10 12.21 2.32
CA LEU A 228 -3.93 12.91 1.04
C LEU A 228 -4.98 12.42 0.04
N ALA A 229 -5.83 13.34 -0.43
CA ALA A 229 -6.90 13.01 -1.36
C ALA A 229 -6.33 12.40 -2.66
N PHE A 230 -6.94 11.32 -3.13
CA PHE A 230 -6.68 10.73 -4.45
C PHE A 230 -7.75 11.25 -5.42
N PRO A 231 -7.38 11.55 -6.69
CA PRO A 231 -8.31 12.08 -7.69
C PRO A 231 -9.49 11.16 -8.00
#